data_2ebb1bdddfd80520a0864a19c2ccc27a
#
_entry.id   2ebb1bdddfd80520a0864a19c2ccc27a
#
_cell.length_a   1.000
_cell.length_b   1.000
_cell.length_c   1.000
_cell.angle_alpha   90.00
_cell.angle_beta   90.00
_cell.angle_gamma   90.00
#
_symmetry.space_group_name_H-M   'P 1'
#
loop_
_entity.id
_entity.type
_entity.pdbx_description
1 polymer ?
#
loop_
_entity_poly.entity_id
_entity_poly.type
_entity_poly.pdbx_seq_one_letter_code
_entity_poly.pdbx_strand_id
1 'polypeptide(L)'
;MQVGRYEILEIIGTGAHGRVARSHDPLIGRLVAIKLFPKELASGAARQRFLQEARVVGQLSHPSIITLHDMGIDEATQTPYLVMEFLEGQPLDRILEKGSIPFSRASAWAAELASALGVAHRKGVIHGDVKPANVLITDDGRVKLMDFGMARLASRDSAATPLVGTPAYWCPEQIMGKPQDARSDLFSLGVVLHEMVTGQRPFDADSLQGICGRVLSSTPLPPSHANPSLPTGFDEVVSRCLAKDPSARYATAEALAQDLYPLARRKVIPQAPPQTNGNGLRDRAARLLRSA
;
A
#
# COMPACT_ATOMS: atom_id res chain seq x y z
N MET A 1 -21.43 -2.09 -23.49
CA MET A 1 -22.07 -1.23 -22.43
C MET A 1 -21.36 0.09 -22.47
N GLN A 2 -22.09 1.23 -22.28
CA GLN A 2 -21.51 2.56 -22.33
C GLN A 2 -21.70 3.27 -20.99
N VAL A 3 -20.75 4.12 -20.60
CA VAL A 3 -20.81 4.99 -19.42
C VAL A 3 -20.31 6.38 -19.83
N GLY A 4 -21.18 7.36 -19.82
CA GLY A 4 -20.91 8.64 -20.46
C GLY A 4 -20.55 8.42 -21.94
N ARG A 5 -19.39 8.94 -22.41
CA ARG A 5 -18.90 8.70 -23.76
C ARG A 5 -18.06 7.43 -23.93
N TYR A 6 -17.73 6.74 -22.85
CA TYR A 6 -16.76 5.64 -22.83
C TYR A 6 -17.42 4.29 -23.10
N GLU A 7 -16.78 3.47 -23.91
CA GLU A 7 -17.21 2.11 -24.22
C GLU A 7 -16.56 1.13 -23.26
N ILE A 8 -17.37 0.45 -22.42
CA ILE A 8 -16.89 -0.59 -21.51
C ILE A 8 -16.57 -1.84 -22.34
N LEU A 9 -15.32 -2.29 -22.30
CA LEU A 9 -14.84 -3.49 -22.99
C LEU A 9 -14.99 -4.71 -22.08
N GLU A 10 -14.46 -4.63 -20.85
CA GLU A 10 -14.50 -5.73 -19.88
C GLU A 10 -14.38 -5.20 -18.43
N ILE A 11 -14.89 -5.96 -17.47
CA ILE A 11 -14.67 -5.70 -16.05
C ILE A 11 -13.37 -6.37 -15.63
N ILE A 12 -12.40 -5.59 -15.15
CA ILE A 12 -11.07 -6.06 -14.75
C ILE A 12 -10.90 -6.15 -13.23
N GLY A 13 -11.86 -5.61 -12.45
CA GLY A 13 -11.84 -5.70 -10.99
C GLY A 13 -13.20 -5.40 -10.37
N THR A 14 -13.48 -6.06 -9.25
CA THR A 14 -14.67 -5.82 -8.43
C THR A 14 -14.25 -5.82 -6.96
N GLY A 15 -14.64 -4.78 -6.21
CA GLY A 15 -14.28 -4.62 -4.81
C GLY A 15 -15.33 -3.85 -4.02
N ALA A 16 -15.07 -3.62 -2.73
CA ALA A 16 -15.97 -2.93 -1.82
C ALA A 16 -16.32 -1.49 -2.27
N HIS A 17 -15.43 -0.84 -3.02
CA HIS A 17 -15.60 0.54 -3.47
C HIS A 17 -16.11 0.65 -4.92
N GLY A 18 -16.58 -0.44 -5.51
CA GLY A 18 -17.12 -0.45 -6.87
C GLY A 18 -16.44 -1.41 -7.83
N ARG A 19 -16.63 -1.18 -9.11
CA ARG A 19 -16.09 -2.03 -10.20
C ARG A 19 -15.13 -1.21 -11.06
N VAL A 20 -14.06 -1.85 -11.52
CA VAL A 20 -13.11 -1.25 -12.46
C VAL A 20 -13.27 -1.95 -13.82
N ALA A 21 -13.40 -1.17 -14.87
CA ALA A 21 -13.55 -1.65 -16.23
C ALA A 21 -12.42 -1.15 -17.12
N ARG A 22 -11.90 -2.02 -17.98
CA ARG A 22 -11.12 -1.61 -19.15
C ARG A 22 -12.08 -1.04 -20.17
N SER A 23 -11.79 0.13 -20.69
CA SER A 23 -12.71 0.88 -21.53
C SER A 23 -11.98 1.60 -22.65
N HIS A 24 -12.73 2.03 -23.65
CA HIS A 24 -12.21 2.82 -24.77
C HIS A 24 -12.82 4.23 -24.74
N ASP A 25 -11.97 5.26 -24.88
CA ASP A 25 -12.39 6.64 -25.13
C ASP A 25 -12.44 6.85 -26.66
N PRO A 26 -13.62 6.84 -27.29
CA PRO A 26 -13.74 6.94 -28.74
C PRO A 26 -13.36 8.32 -29.28
N LEU A 27 -13.40 9.35 -28.44
CA LEU A 27 -13.09 10.71 -28.86
C LEU A 27 -11.58 10.90 -29.09
N ILE A 28 -10.76 10.25 -28.26
CA ILE A 28 -9.28 10.39 -28.30
C ILE A 28 -8.65 9.12 -28.91
N GLY A 29 -9.37 8.02 -28.99
CA GLY A 29 -8.90 6.74 -29.53
C GLY A 29 -7.93 6.02 -28.63
N ARG A 30 -8.15 6.03 -27.28
CA ARG A 30 -7.26 5.39 -26.31
C ARG A 30 -7.97 4.47 -25.34
N LEU A 31 -7.23 3.53 -24.75
CA LEU A 31 -7.69 2.73 -23.62
C LEU A 31 -7.63 3.56 -22.33
N VAL A 32 -8.63 3.36 -21.48
CA VAL A 32 -8.75 3.96 -20.14
C VAL A 32 -9.25 2.92 -19.15
N ALA A 33 -8.97 3.12 -17.87
CA ALA A 33 -9.60 2.38 -16.78
C ALA A 33 -10.73 3.24 -16.19
N ILE A 34 -11.91 2.67 -16.05
CA ILE A 34 -13.05 3.37 -15.46
C ILE A 34 -13.46 2.69 -14.18
N LYS A 35 -13.41 3.44 -13.07
CA LYS A 35 -13.94 3.00 -11.78
C LYS A 35 -15.38 3.48 -11.64
N LEU A 36 -16.28 2.52 -11.49
CA LEU A 36 -17.73 2.74 -11.30
C LEU A 36 -18.05 2.62 -9.82
N PHE A 37 -18.74 3.63 -9.29
CA PHE A 37 -19.07 3.70 -7.86
C PHE A 37 -20.55 3.35 -7.60
N PRO A 38 -20.89 3.05 -6.33
CA PRO A 38 -22.27 2.88 -5.92
C PRO A 38 -23.11 4.13 -6.23
N LYS A 39 -24.37 3.92 -6.61
CA LYS A 39 -25.29 5.01 -7.02
C LYS A 39 -25.60 5.99 -5.91
N GLU A 40 -25.46 5.57 -4.66
CA GLU A 40 -25.67 6.40 -3.46
C GLU A 40 -24.76 7.64 -3.46
N LEU A 41 -23.60 7.56 -4.13
CA LEU A 41 -22.70 8.72 -4.30
C LEU A 41 -23.13 9.69 -5.41
N ALA A 42 -24.23 9.41 -6.15
CA ALA A 42 -24.72 10.28 -7.22
C ALA A 42 -25.67 11.38 -6.74
N SER A 43 -26.11 11.38 -5.48
CA SER A 43 -27.14 12.30 -4.98
C SER A 43 -26.75 13.07 -3.72
N GLY A 44 -27.41 14.19 -3.50
CA GLY A 44 -27.29 14.97 -2.27
C GLY A 44 -25.87 15.44 -1.94
N ALA A 45 -25.55 15.44 -0.65
CA ALA A 45 -24.22 15.82 -0.13
C ALA A 45 -23.12 14.85 -0.55
N ALA A 46 -23.44 13.57 -0.76
CA ALA A 46 -22.47 12.57 -1.21
C ALA A 46 -21.92 12.89 -2.60
N ARG A 47 -22.79 13.34 -3.53
CA ARG A 47 -22.38 13.80 -4.86
C ARG A 47 -21.40 14.96 -4.80
N GLN A 48 -21.69 15.96 -3.97
CA GLN A 48 -20.83 17.15 -3.86
C GLN A 48 -19.44 16.75 -3.33
N ARG A 49 -19.40 15.91 -2.29
CA ARG A 49 -18.14 15.37 -1.74
C ARG A 49 -17.36 14.57 -2.78
N PHE A 50 -18.02 13.65 -3.48
CA PHE A 50 -17.39 12.86 -4.56
C PHE A 50 -16.72 13.75 -5.60
N LEU A 51 -17.45 14.74 -6.13
CA LEU A 51 -16.92 15.65 -7.14
C LEU A 51 -15.80 16.54 -6.59
N GLN A 52 -15.89 16.98 -5.34
CA GLN A 52 -14.85 17.79 -4.70
C GLN A 52 -13.56 16.98 -4.49
N GLU A 53 -13.65 15.77 -3.94
CA GLU A 53 -12.47 14.93 -3.71
C GLU A 53 -11.82 14.50 -5.03
N ALA A 54 -12.63 14.11 -6.02
CA ALA A 54 -12.12 13.76 -7.35
C ALA A 54 -11.38 14.94 -8.02
N ARG A 55 -11.86 16.18 -7.83
CA ARG A 55 -11.14 17.38 -8.33
C ARG A 55 -9.77 17.56 -7.69
N VAL A 56 -9.66 17.32 -6.39
CA VAL A 56 -8.38 17.45 -5.67
C VAL A 56 -7.42 16.34 -6.10
N VAL A 57 -7.90 15.10 -6.18
CA VAL A 57 -7.10 13.97 -6.68
C VAL A 57 -6.66 14.18 -8.12
N GLY A 58 -7.53 14.73 -8.98
CA GLY A 58 -7.22 15.04 -10.38
C GLY A 58 -6.11 16.09 -10.57
N GLN A 59 -5.75 16.84 -9.53
CA GLN A 59 -4.62 17.77 -9.56
C GLN A 59 -3.29 17.12 -9.13
N LEU A 60 -3.32 15.85 -8.67
CA LEU A 60 -2.10 15.14 -8.32
C LEU A 60 -1.35 14.75 -9.61
N SER A 61 -0.08 15.10 -9.68
CA SER A 61 0.79 14.73 -10.80
C SER A 61 2.11 14.19 -10.24
N HIS A 62 2.34 12.90 -10.41
CA HIS A 62 3.58 12.22 -10.04
C HIS A 62 3.72 10.93 -10.85
N PRO A 63 4.94 10.51 -11.26
CA PRO A 63 5.12 9.27 -12.02
C PRO A 63 4.53 8.02 -11.35
N SER A 64 4.56 7.98 -10.02
CA SER A 64 4.05 6.86 -9.21
C SER A 64 2.64 7.11 -8.62
N ILE A 65 1.87 8.06 -9.16
CA ILE A 65 0.43 8.22 -8.90
C ILE A 65 -0.33 7.88 -10.19
N ILE A 66 -1.44 7.16 -10.08
CA ILE A 66 -2.31 6.92 -11.22
C ILE A 66 -2.93 8.25 -11.69
N THR A 67 -2.87 8.51 -13.01
CA THR A 67 -3.39 9.76 -13.58
C THR A 67 -4.90 9.69 -13.71
N LEU A 68 -5.62 10.64 -13.11
CA LEU A 68 -7.05 10.83 -13.33
C LEU A 68 -7.26 11.69 -14.59
N HIS A 69 -8.02 11.18 -15.55
CA HIS A 69 -8.28 11.86 -16.82
C HIS A 69 -9.62 12.61 -16.86
N ASP A 70 -10.65 12.02 -16.23
CA ASP A 70 -12.02 12.56 -16.26
C ASP A 70 -12.83 12.00 -15.09
N MET A 71 -13.96 12.62 -14.81
CA MET A 71 -14.93 12.16 -13.83
C MET A 71 -16.35 12.56 -14.24
N GLY A 72 -17.33 11.79 -13.82
CA GLY A 72 -18.72 12.14 -14.10
C GLY A 72 -19.72 11.29 -13.33
N ILE A 73 -20.96 11.56 -13.66
CA ILE A 73 -22.11 10.74 -13.28
C ILE A 73 -22.82 10.40 -14.58
N ASP A 74 -22.94 9.12 -14.86
CA ASP A 74 -23.66 8.63 -16.04
C ASP A 74 -25.15 8.97 -15.92
N GLU A 75 -25.67 9.71 -16.87
CA GLU A 75 -27.05 10.24 -16.81
C GLU A 75 -28.10 9.12 -16.87
N ALA A 76 -27.85 8.08 -17.65
CA ALA A 76 -28.79 6.97 -17.85
C ALA A 76 -28.90 6.07 -16.62
N THR A 77 -27.77 5.79 -15.97
CA THR A 77 -27.71 4.85 -14.84
C THR A 77 -27.57 5.51 -13.48
N GLN A 78 -27.32 6.83 -13.44
CA GLN A 78 -26.98 7.59 -12.22
C GLN A 78 -25.78 6.99 -11.49
N THR A 79 -24.81 6.47 -12.22
CA THR A 79 -23.61 5.84 -11.68
C THR A 79 -22.45 6.84 -11.71
N PRO A 80 -21.86 7.20 -10.56
CA PRO A 80 -20.64 8.01 -10.51
C PRO A 80 -19.46 7.20 -11.06
N TYR A 81 -18.56 7.86 -11.79
CA TYR A 81 -17.40 7.20 -12.36
C TYR A 81 -16.17 8.10 -12.37
N LEU A 82 -14.99 7.48 -12.27
CA LEU A 82 -13.68 8.10 -12.52
C LEU A 82 -13.01 7.41 -13.70
N VAL A 83 -12.42 8.22 -14.58
CA VAL A 83 -11.64 7.75 -15.73
C VAL A 83 -10.17 7.98 -15.46
N MET A 84 -9.39 6.92 -15.53
CA MET A 84 -7.96 6.92 -15.21
C MET A 84 -7.15 6.39 -16.39
N GLU A 85 -5.84 6.63 -16.37
CA GLU A 85 -4.91 5.94 -17.26
C GLU A 85 -5.10 4.41 -17.13
N PHE A 86 -5.15 3.71 -18.26
CA PHE A 86 -5.09 2.26 -18.28
C PHE A 86 -3.64 1.81 -18.33
N LEU A 87 -3.25 0.94 -17.42
CA LEU A 87 -1.89 0.44 -17.29
C LEU A 87 -1.93 -1.09 -17.26
N GLU A 88 -1.04 -1.70 -18.03
CA GLU A 88 -0.76 -3.13 -17.95
C GLU A 88 0.20 -3.40 -16.80
N GLY A 89 -0.08 -4.45 -16.02
CA GLY A 89 0.71 -4.80 -14.85
C GLY A 89 -0.04 -5.67 -13.85
N GLN A 90 0.57 -5.90 -12.70
CA GLN A 90 -0.02 -6.71 -11.63
C GLN A 90 -0.12 -5.90 -10.33
N PRO A 91 -1.22 -6.00 -9.57
CA PRO A 91 -1.29 -5.50 -8.22
C PRO A 91 -0.24 -6.15 -7.32
N LEU A 92 0.32 -5.38 -6.39
CA LEU A 92 1.42 -5.81 -5.52
C LEU A 92 1.02 -6.99 -4.61
N ASP A 93 -0.25 -7.09 -4.20
CA ASP A 93 -0.75 -8.24 -3.43
C ASP A 93 -0.60 -9.55 -4.21
N ARG A 94 -0.88 -9.56 -5.52
CA ARG A 94 -0.68 -10.72 -6.39
C ARG A 94 0.79 -11.11 -6.58
N ILE A 95 1.67 -10.13 -6.50
CA ILE A 95 3.13 -10.39 -6.53
C ILE A 95 3.57 -11.00 -5.20
N LEU A 96 3.06 -10.49 -4.08
CA LEU A 96 3.38 -10.98 -2.73
C LEU A 96 2.86 -12.39 -2.45
N GLU A 97 1.79 -12.84 -3.09
CA GLU A 97 1.34 -14.24 -3.05
C GLU A 97 2.45 -15.22 -3.52
N LYS A 98 3.39 -14.75 -4.34
CA LYS A 98 4.52 -15.56 -4.86
C LYS A 98 5.74 -15.55 -3.94
N GLY A 99 5.71 -14.75 -2.87
CA GLY A 99 6.78 -14.60 -1.88
C GLY A 99 7.31 -13.18 -1.71
N SER A 100 8.38 -13.04 -0.93
CA SER A 100 9.04 -11.76 -0.68
C SER A 100 9.73 -11.18 -1.92
N ILE A 101 9.88 -9.87 -1.92
CA ILE A 101 10.49 -9.10 -3.02
C ILE A 101 11.96 -8.83 -2.69
N PRO A 102 12.87 -8.92 -3.67
CA PRO A 102 14.26 -8.56 -3.46
C PRO A 102 14.39 -7.16 -2.85
N PHE A 103 15.20 -7.04 -1.81
CA PHE A 103 15.34 -5.82 -0.99
C PHE A 103 15.53 -4.53 -1.81
N SER A 104 16.43 -4.55 -2.80
CA SER A 104 16.72 -3.38 -3.63
C SER A 104 15.49 -2.88 -4.39
N ARG A 105 14.65 -3.82 -4.86
CA ARG A 105 13.40 -3.50 -5.56
C ARG A 105 12.33 -3.01 -4.59
N ALA A 106 12.14 -3.69 -3.46
CA ALA A 106 11.19 -3.27 -2.43
C ALA A 106 11.49 -1.86 -1.90
N SER A 107 12.77 -1.58 -1.61
CA SER A 107 13.19 -0.25 -1.13
C SER A 107 13.01 0.83 -2.20
N ALA A 108 13.29 0.53 -3.48
CA ALA A 108 13.08 1.48 -4.57
C ALA A 108 11.60 1.81 -4.73
N TRP A 109 10.73 0.80 -4.79
CA TRP A 109 9.29 1.02 -4.88
C TRP A 109 8.72 1.77 -3.68
N ALA A 110 9.17 1.43 -2.45
CA ALA A 110 8.73 2.14 -1.25
C ALA A 110 9.18 3.61 -1.25
N ALA A 111 10.38 3.91 -1.73
CA ALA A 111 10.86 5.28 -1.87
C ALA A 111 10.03 6.09 -2.88
N GLU A 112 9.66 5.49 -4.01
CA GLU A 112 8.78 6.10 -5.01
C GLU A 112 7.36 6.30 -4.47
N LEU A 113 6.80 5.33 -3.74
CA LEU A 113 5.50 5.45 -3.06
C LEU A 113 5.52 6.55 -2.00
N ALA A 114 6.58 6.63 -1.20
CA ALA A 114 6.75 7.72 -0.23
C ALA A 114 6.82 9.09 -0.93
N SER A 115 7.55 9.20 -2.05
CA SER A 115 7.59 10.43 -2.86
C SER A 115 6.20 10.80 -3.39
N ALA A 116 5.44 9.82 -3.88
CA ALA A 116 4.07 10.00 -4.35
C ALA A 116 3.13 10.51 -3.24
N LEU A 117 3.19 9.88 -2.06
CA LEU A 117 2.45 10.32 -0.88
C LEU A 117 2.82 11.75 -0.48
N GLY A 118 4.11 12.11 -0.54
CA GLY A 118 4.55 13.49 -0.26
C GLY A 118 3.91 14.52 -1.17
N VAL A 119 3.76 14.22 -2.47
CA VAL A 119 3.04 15.11 -3.41
C VAL A 119 1.59 15.28 -3.01
N ALA A 120 0.90 14.20 -2.61
CA ALA A 120 -0.48 14.26 -2.17
C ALA A 120 -0.62 15.03 -0.85
N HIS A 121 0.24 14.75 0.13
CA HIS A 121 0.21 15.37 1.46
C HIS A 121 0.42 16.89 1.39
N ARG A 122 1.29 17.39 0.52
CA ARG A 122 1.46 18.85 0.29
C ARG A 122 0.21 19.52 -0.25
N LYS A 123 -0.68 18.77 -0.90
CA LYS A 123 -2.00 19.25 -1.36
C LYS A 123 -3.13 18.96 -0.35
N GLY A 124 -2.79 18.53 0.87
CA GLY A 124 -3.76 18.21 1.92
C GLY A 124 -4.54 16.92 1.67
N VAL A 125 -4.06 16.07 0.74
CA VAL A 125 -4.68 14.78 0.42
C VAL A 125 -4.01 13.67 1.23
N ILE A 126 -4.77 12.98 2.07
CA ILE A 126 -4.36 11.76 2.76
C ILE A 126 -4.91 10.59 1.94
N HIS A 127 -4.10 9.57 1.67
CA HIS A 127 -4.54 8.39 0.93
C HIS A 127 -5.55 7.58 1.75
N GLY A 128 -5.22 7.25 2.99
CA GLY A 128 -6.08 6.60 3.97
C GLY A 128 -6.35 5.10 3.75
N ASP A 129 -5.82 4.50 2.66
CA ASP A 129 -5.96 3.06 2.35
C ASP A 129 -4.73 2.52 1.60
N VAL A 130 -3.52 2.86 2.10
CA VAL A 130 -2.26 2.35 1.53
C VAL A 130 -2.14 0.86 1.87
N LYS A 131 -2.18 0.02 0.83
CA LYS A 131 -2.07 -1.45 0.92
C LYS A 131 -1.62 -2.04 -0.41
N PRO A 132 -1.12 -3.29 -0.47
CA PRO A 132 -0.62 -3.89 -1.70
C PRO A 132 -1.65 -3.93 -2.85
N ALA A 133 -2.93 -4.15 -2.56
CA ALA A 133 -3.99 -4.16 -3.57
C ALA A 133 -4.19 -2.80 -4.26
N ASN A 134 -3.76 -1.69 -3.63
CA ASN A 134 -3.83 -0.34 -4.19
C ASN A 134 -2.49 0.12 -4.80
N VAL A 135 -1.54 -0.80 -4.96
CA VAL A 135 -0.24 -0.56 -5.61
C VAL A 135 -0.15 -1.44 -6.86
N LEU A 136 -0.04 -0.83 -8.02
CA LEU A 136 0.16 -1.53 -9.30
C LEU A 136 1.65 -1.52 -9.65
N ILE A 137 2.18 -2.67 -10.02
CA ILE A 137 3.50 -2.78 -10.66
C ILE A 137 3.26 -3.00 -12.14
N THR A 138 3.67 -2.03 -12.95
CA THR A 138 3.52 -2.09 -14.41
C THR A 138 4.49 -3.09 -15.02
N ASP A 139 4.23 -3.54 -16.22
CA ASP A 139 5.05 -4.54 -16.92
C ASP A 139 6.48 -4.04 -17.19
N ASP A 140 6.69 -2.71 -17.26
CA ASP A 140 8.02 -2.09 -17.33
C ASP A 140 8.66 -1.87 -15.94
N GLY A 141 8.06 -2.38 -14.86
CA GLY A 141 8.59 -2.41 -13.51
C GLY A 141 8.40 -1.15 -12.67
N ARG A 142 7.65 -0.14 -13.16
CA ARG A 142 7.29 1.06 -12.40
C ARG A 142 6.21 0.77 -11.37
N VAL A 143 6.24 1.51 -10.24
CA VAL A 143 5.21 1.43 -9.22
C VAL A 143 4.20 2.57 -9.37
N LYS A 144 2.92 2.25 -9.21
CA LYS A 144 1.81 3.20 -9.27
C LYS A 144 0.89 3.04 -8.08
N LEU A 145 0.65 4.11 -7.34
CA LEU A 145 -0.32 4.16 -6.24
C LEU A 145 -1.69 4.57 -6.80
N MET A 146 -2.70 3.79 -6.48
CA MET A 146 -4.07 3.94 -6.97
C MET A 146 -5.02 4.29 -5.82
N ASP A 147 -6.23 4.70 -6.14
CA ASP A 147 -7.37 4.84 -5.21
C ASP A 147 -7.19 5.87 -4.08
N PHE A 148 -6.54 7.01 -4.38
CA PHE A 148 -6.44 8.14 -3.44
C PHE A 148 -7.80 8.64 -2.95
N GLY A 149 -7.92 8.84 -1.62
CA GLY A 149 -9.07 9.50 -0.99
C GLY A 149 -10.38 8.73 -1.04
N MET A 150 -10.45 7.59 -1.73
CA MET A 150 -11.69 6.85 -1.95
C MET A 150 -12.28 6.25 -0.65
N ALA A 151 -11.44 5.92 0.32
CA ALA A 151 -11.89 5.43 1.62
C ALA A 151 -12.70 6.49 2.40
N ARG A 152 -12.38 7.76 2.25
CA ARG A 152 -13.09 8.87 2.91
C ARG A 152 -14.45 9.15 2.30
N LEU A 153 -14.62 8.89 1.00
CA LEU A 153 -15.93 9.03 0.32
C LEU A 153 -16.94 8.01 0.85
N ALA A 154 -16.48 6.80 1.18
CA ALA A 154 -17.34 5.72 1.65
C ALA A 154 -17.70 5.81 3.14
N SER A 155 -16.89 6.50 3.97
CA SER A 155 -16.94 6.34 5.45
C SER A 155 -17.63 7.49 6.22
N ARG A 156 -17.96 8.62 5.59
CA ARG A 156 -18.41 9.81 6.35
C ARG A 156 -19.91 9.92 6.64
N ASP A 157 -20.75 9.04 6.15
CA ASP A 157 -22.19 9.12 6.35
C ASP A 157 -22.77 8.22 7.47
N SER A 158 -21.93 7.47 8.20
CA SER A 158 -22.41 6.74 9.37
C SER A 158 -21.43 6.86 10.55
N ALA A 159 -21.93 7.35 11.67
CA ALA A 159 -21.26 7.29 12.98
C ALA A 159 -20.96 5.84 13.45
N ALA A 160 -21.33 4.85 12.65
CA ALA A 160 -21.17 3.41 12.89
C ALA A 160 -20.88 2.67 11.57
N THR A 161 -19.93 3.19 10.73
CA THR A 161 -19.52 2.40 9.55
C THR A 161 -18.76 1.19 10.05
N PRO A 162 -19.15 -0.05 9.71
CA PRO A 162 -18.32 -1.20 9.94
C PRO A 162 -16.94 -0.92 9.35
N LEU A 163 -15.90 -1.25 10.11
CA LEU A 163 -14.52 -1.19 9.65
C LEU A 163 -14.40 -2.03 8.36
N VAL A 164 -14.63 -1.39 7.19
CA VAL A 164 -14.59 -2.04 5.88
C VAL A 164 -13.17 -1.87 5.33
N GLY A 165 -12.49 -2.96 5.03
CA GLY A 165 -11.15 -2.95 4.48
C GLY A 165 -10.30 -4.10 4.98
N THR A 166 -9.00 -4.03 4.74
CA THR A 166 -8.01 -5.03 5.18
C THR A 166 -7.29 -4.49 6.42
N PRO A 167 -7.73 -4.87 7.64
CA PRO A 167 -7.27 -4.26 8.90
C PRO A 167 -5.77 -4.40 9.16
N ALA A 168 -5.13 -5.34 8.49
CA ALA A 168 -3.70 -5.59 8.64
C ALA A 168 -2.81 -4.39 8.24
N TYR A 169 -3.35 -3.44 7.45
CA TYR A 169 -2.63 -2.23 7.01
C TYR A 169 -3.12 -0.95 7.69
N TRP A 170 -4.12 -1.03 8.58
CA TRP A 170 -4.63 0.13 9.28
C TRP A 170 -3.64 0.66 10.32
N CYS A 171 -3.59 1.98 10.45
CA CYS A 171 -2.84 2.62 11.51
C CYS A 171 -3.62 2.62 12.85
N PRO A 172 -2.94 2.78 14.00
CA PRO A 172 -3.59 2.83 15.31
C PRO A 172 -4.72 3.85 15.41
N GLU A 173 -4.52 5.06 14.88
CA GLU A 173 -5.52 6.13 14.91
C GLU A 173 -6.77 5.77 14.09
N GLN A 174 -6.64 5.04 13.00
CA GLN A 174 -7.77 4.55 12.21
C GLN A 174 -8.60 3.53 13.00
N ILE A 175 -7.96 2.57 13.66
CA ILE A 175 -8.63 1.58 14.52
C ILE A 175 -9.34 2.27 15.70
N MET A 176 -8.72 3.31 16.26
CA MET A 176 -9.31 4.07 17.38
C MET A 176 -10.39 5.09 16.95
N GLY A 177 -10.69 5.22 15.65
CA GLY A 177 -11.62 6.23 15.14
C GLY A 177 -11.13 7.68 15.33
N LYS A 178 -9.81 7.87 15.51
CA LYS A 178 -9.19 9.20 15.64
C LYS A 178 -8.93 9.82 14.27
N PRO A 179 -8.83 11.15 14.18
CA PRO A 179 -8.44 11.82 12.95
C PRO A 179 -7.11 11.29 12.41
N GLN A 180 -7.07 11.00 11.13
CA GLN A 180 -5.87 10.62 10.39
C GLN A 180 -5.17 11.85 9.83
N ASP A 181 -3.85 11.80 9.78
CA ASP A 181 -3.01 12.77 9.07
C ASP A 181 -2.04 12.07 8.10
N ALA A 182 -1.14 12.83 7.49
CA ALA A 182 -0.14 12.31 6.55
C ALA A 182 0.68 11.13 7.10
N ARG A 183 0.92 11.10 8.41
CA ARG A 183 1.70 10.06 9.09
C ARG A 183 0.95 8.72 9.21
N SER A 184 -0.36 8.74 9.04
CA SER A 184 -1.18 7.52 8.94
C SER A 184 -0.82 6.71 7.69
N ASP A 185 -0.62 7.37 6.56
CA ASP A 185 -0.18 6.72 5.31
C ASP A 185 1.24 6.15 5.45
N LEU A 186 2.11 6.82 6.23
CA LEU A 186 3.48 6.34 6.47
C LEU A 186 3.52 5.08 7.32
N PHE A 187 2.59 4.95 8.29
CA PHE A 187 2.42 3.70 9.03
C PHE A 187 2.01 2.55 8.08
N SER A 188 0.98 2.78 7.28
CA SER A 188 0.50 1.78 6.32
C SER A 188 1.56 1.40 5.28
N LEU A 189 2.35 2.38 4.78
CA LEU A 189 3.49 2.11 3.91
C LEU A 189 4.58 1.29 4.62
N GLY A 190 4.81 1.53 5.92
CA GLY A 190 5.72 0.73 6.75
C GLY A 190 5.28 -0.74 6.85
N VAL A 191 3.97 -0.99 6.97
CA VAL A 191 3.41 -2.36 6.94
C VAL A 191 3.65 -3.02 5.58
N VAL A 192 3.38 -2.30 4.48
CA VAL A 192 3.63 -2.79 3.11
C VAL A 192 5.11 -3.08 2.89
N LEU A 193 5.99 -2.20 3.35
CA LEU A 193 7.44 -2.37 3.21
C LEU A 193 7.96 -3.58 3.99
N HIS A 194 7.49 -3.79 5.22
CA HIS A 194 7.79 -5.00 6.00
C HIS A 194 7.37 -6.26 5.23
N GLU A 195 6.12 -6.29 4.74
CA GLU A 195 5.59 -7.45 4.00
C GLU A 195 6.37 -7.70 2.70
N MET A 196 6.73 -6.66 1.96
CA MET A 196 7.53 -6.80 0.73
C MET A 196 8.84 -7.55 0.96
N VAL A 197 9.56 -7.26 2.04
CA VAL A 197 10.91 -7.82 2.25
C VAL A 197 10.92 -9.13 3.05
N THR A 198 9.82 -9.44 3.77
CA THR A 198 9.71 -10.65 4.60
C THR A 198 8.73 -11.67 4.03
N GLY A 199 7.79 -11.26 3.19
CA GLY A 199 6.63 -12.07 2.79
C GLY A 199 5.58 -12.23 3.89
N GLN A 200 5.70 -11.51 5.01
CA GLN A 200 4.82 -11.62 6.18
C GLN A 200 4.36 -10.26 6.66
N ARG A 201 3.10 -10.14 7.04
CA ARG A 201 2.56 -8.92 7.64
C ARG A 201 3.01 -8.80 9.10
N PRO A 202 3.43 -7.61 9.57
CA PRO A 202 3.95 -7.43 10.93
C PRO A 202 2.90 -7.62 12.03
N PHE A 203 1.61 -7.49 11.70
CA PHE A 203 0.50 -7.52 12.65
C PHE A 203 -0.57 -8.56 12.27
N ASP A 204 -0.15 -9.74 11.80
CA ASP A 204 -1.10 -10.79 11.42
C ASP A 204 -1.64 -11.56 12.62
N ALA A 205 -2.92 -11.95 12.57
CA ALA A 205 -3.59 -12.78 13.56
C ALA A 205 -4.82 -13.48 12.95
N ASP A 206 -5.33 -14.52 13.63
CA ASP A 206 -6.45 -15.34 13.15
C ASP A 206 -7.81 -14.62 13.20
N SER A 207 -7.89 -13.45 13.81
CA SER A 207 -9.13 -12.67 13.92
C SER A 207 -8.91 -11.18 13.70
N LEU A 208 -9.97 -10.50 13.26
CA LEU A 208 -9.98 -9.04 13.13
C LEU A 208 -9.58 -8.35 14.45
N GLN A 209 -10.15 -8.80 15.57
CA GLN A 209 -9.83 -8.26 16.89
C GLN A 209 -8.38 -8.49 17.27
N GLY A 210 -7.83 -9.66 16.94
CA GLY A 210 -6.41 -9.98 17.15
C GLY A 210 -5.50 -9.07 16.33
N ILE A 211 -5.80 -8.85 15.06
CA ILE A 211 -5.05 -7.90 14.20
C ILE A 211 -5.10 -6.50 14.79
N CYS A 212 -6.30 -5.99 15.11
CA CYS A 212 -6.45 -4.66 15.73
C CYS A 212 -5.68 -4.55 17.05
N GLY A 213 -5.77 -5.57 17.89
CA GLY A 213 -5.02 -5.62 19.16
C GLY A 213 -3.50 -5.53 18.94
N ARG A 214 -2.96 -6.29 17.98
CA ARG A 214 -1.52 -6.22 17.64
C ARG A 214 -1.13 -4.88 17.07
N VAL A 215 -1.91 -4.29 16.17
CA VAL A 215 -1.65 -2.95 15.64
C VAL A 215 -1.61 -1.91 16.75
N LEU A 216 -2.49 -1.99 17.75
CA LEU A 216 -2.56 -1.01 18.83
C LEU A 216 -1.44 -1.15 19.88
N SER A 217 -1.02 -2.37 20.20
CA SER A 217 -0.18 -2.62 21.38
C SER A 217 1.11 -3.38 21.13
N SER A 218 1.24 -4.16 20.05
CA SER A 218 2.41 -5.00 19.85
C SER A 218 3.51 -4.28 19.08
N THR A 219 4.77 -4.47 19.47
CA THR A 219 5.93 -4.12 18.67
C THR A 219 6.22 -5.31 17.75
N PRO A 220 6.22 -5.15 16.43
CA PRO A 220 6.53 -6.23 15.51
C PRO A 220 8.01 -6.61 15.61
N LEU A 221 8.31 -7.85 15.27
CA LEU A 221 9.71 -8.26 15.07
C LEU A 221 10.33 -7.45 13.93
N PRO A 222 11.61 -7.07 14.07
CA PRO A 222 12.30 -6.36 13.00
C PRO A 222 12.38 -7.23 11.73
N PRO A 223 12.31 -6.63 10.53
CA PRO A 223 12.39 -7.37 9.27
C PRO A 223 13.62 -8.27 9.15
N SER A 224 14.77 -7.87 9.73
CA SER A 224 16.01 -8.67 9.73
C SER A 224 15.87 -10.01 10.47
N HIS A 225 14.88 -10.15 11.38
CA HIS A 225 14.61 -11.41 12.04
C HIS A 225 14.09 -12.48 11.06
N ALA A 226 13.25 -12.09 10.11
CA ALA A 226 12.73 -12.97 9.06
C ALA A 226 13.66 -13.04 7.84
N ASN A 227 14.40 -11.96 7.56
CA ASN A 227 15.32 -11.86 6.44
C ASN A 227 16.68 -11.28 6.90
N PRO A 228 17.61 -12.14 7.41
CA PRO A 228 18.90 -11.70 7.92
C PRO A 228 19.83 -11.04 6.89
N SER A 229 19.49 -11.10 5.59
CA SER A 229 20.27 -10.46 4.52
C SER A 229 19.99 -8.96 4.37
N LEU A 230 19.04 -8.42 5.11
CA LEU A 230 18.69 -7.00 5.05
C LEU A 230 19.83 -6.13 5.57
N PRO A 231 20.08 -4.96 4.96
CA PRO A 231 21.17 -4.09 5.37
C PRO A 231 20.91 -3.45 6.73
N THR A 232 21.98 -3.18 7.46
CA THR A 232 21.94 -2.42 8.72
C THR A 232 21.24 -1.08 8.51
N GLY A 233 20.39 -0.70 9.47
CA GLY A 233 19.60 0.53 9.42
C GLY A 233 18.22 0.39 8.79
N PHE A 234 17.95 -0.71 8.06
CA PHE A 234 16.62 -0.90 7.49
C PHE A 234 15.54 -1.17 8.56
N ASP A 235 15.87 -1.93 9.59
CA ASP A 235 14.97 -2.18 10.72
C ASP A 235 14.54 -0.88 11.42
N GLU A 236 15.44 0.10 11.52
CA GLU A 236 15.13 1.42 12.10
C GLU A 236 14.11 2.19 11.26
N VAL A 237 14.26 2.14 9.93
CA VAL A 237 13.30 2.78 9.00
C VAL A 237 11.91 2.19 9.19
N VAL A 238 11.79 0.85 9.19
CA VAL A 238 10.50 0.17 9.36
C VAL A 238 9.94 0.40 10.76
N SER A 239 10.76 0.28 11.81
CA SER A 239 10.35 0.51 13.19
C SER A 239 9.80 1.92 13.40
N ARG A 240 10.47 2.94 12.81
CA ARG A 240 10.00 4.31 12.86
C ARG A 240 8.67 4.52 12.14
N CYS A 241 8.45 3.91 10.99
CA CYS A 241 7.15 3.93 10.33
C CYS A 241 6.06 3.30 11.20
N LEU A 242 6.35 2.17 11.87
CA LEU A 242 5.42 1.37 12.66
C LEU A 242 5.26 1.85 14.12
N ALA A 243 5.83 3.00 14.49
CA ALA A 243 5.63 3.59 15.81
C ALA A 243 4.14 3.87 16.07
N LYS A 244 3.67 3.53 17.28
CA LYS A 244 2.25 3.68 17.63
C LYS A 244 1.84 5.14 17.74
N ASP A 245 2.69 5.96 18.37
CA ASP A 245 2.53 7.40 18.41
C ASP A 245 2.92 8.02 17.05
N PRO A 246 2.01 8.74 16.38
CA PRO A 246 2.32 9.43 15.14
C PRO A 246 3.50 10.41 15.26
N SER A 247 3.74 10.98 16.42
CA SER A 247 4.85 11.93 16.65
C SER A 247 6.23 11.27 16.61
N ALA A 248 6.30 9.96 16.87
CA ALA A 248 7.53 9.17 16.77
C ALA A 248 7.83 8.65 15.36
N ARG A 249 6.89 8.81 14.41
CA ARG A 249 7.08 8.43 13.01
C ARG A 249 7.90 9.46 12.24
N TYR A 250 8.11 9.23 10.95
CA TYR A 250 8.59 10.28 10.05
C TYR A 250 7.62 11.44 10.03
N ALA A 251 8.14 12.66 10.09
CA ALA A 251 7.33 13.87 10.04
C ALA A 251 6.68 14.08 8.66
N THR A 252 7.39 13.68 7.59
CA THR A 252 6.94 13.80 6.21
C THR A 252 7.29 12.54 5.39
N ALA A 253 6.58 12.34 4.30
CA ALA A 253 6.86 11.26 3.37
C ALA A 253 8.19 11.44 2.63
N GLU A 254 8.60 12.68 2.39
CA GLU A 254 9.88 13.00 1.79
C GLU A 254 11.05 12.57 2.69
N ALA A 255 10.94 12.73 4.01
CA ALA A 255 11.96 12.27 4.94
C ALA A 255 12.10 10.74 4.91
N LEU A 256 11.00 10.01 4.81
CA LEU A 256 11.02 8.55 4.61
C LEU A 256 11.69 8.17 3.27
N ALA A 257 11.32 8.86 2.18
CA ALA A 257 11.91 8.61 0.87
C ALA A 257 13.43 8.84 0.87
N GLN A 258 13.91 9.90 1.55
CA GLN A 258 15.35 10.20 1.67
C GLN A 258 16.12 9.10 2.39
N ASP A 259 15.54 8.44 3.39
CA ASP A 259 16.18 7.31 4.08
C ASP A 259 16.13 6.01 3.23
N LEU A 260 15.11 5.84 2.39
CA LEU A 260 14.95 4.64 1.56
C LEU A 260 15.81 4.67 0.29
N TYR A 261 16.00 5.81 -0.39
CA TYR A 261 16.77 5.90 -1.64
C TYR A 261 18.22 5.39 -1.53
N PRO A 262 18.99 5.75 -0.50
CA PRO A 262 20.34 5.20 -0.34
C PRO A 262 20.35 3.69 -0.11
N LEU A 263 19.34 3.17 0.60
CA LEU A 263 19.20 1.73 0.85
C LEU A 263 18.90 0.95 -0.43
N ALA A 264 18.05 1.47 -1.30
CA ALA A 264 17.72 0.88 -2.58
C ALA A 264 18.95 0.71 -3.52
N ARG A 265 19.95 1.58 -3.38
CA ARG A 265 21.19 1.57 -4.19
C ARG A 265 22.29 0.67 -3.62
N ARG A 266 22.15 0.21 -2.36
CA ARG A 266 23.14 -0.69 -1.76
C ARG A 266 23.02 -2.08 -2.41
N LYS A 267 24.14 -2.57 -2.98
CA LYS A 267 24.23 -3.99 -3.34
C LYS A 267 24.14 -4.80 -2.06
N VAL A 268 23.15 -5.67 -1.96
CA VAL A 268 23.10 -6.68 -0.88
C VAL A 268 24.31 -7.58 -1.06
N ILE A 269 25.29 -7.43 -0.20
CA ILE A 269 26.39 -8.40 -0.11
C ILE A 269 25.82 -9.54 0.75
N PRO A 270 25.66 -10.76 0.23
CA PRO A 270 25.21 -11.89 1.03
C PRO A 270 26.15 -12.01 2.24
N GLN A 271 25.64 -11.84 3.46
CA GLN A 271 26.41 -12.21 4.64
C GLN A 271 26.62 -13.72 4.57
N ALA A 272 27.89 -14.13 4.66
CA ALA A 272 28.23 -15.54 4.77
C ALA A 272 27.43 -16.13 5.96
N PRO A 273 26.83 -17.31 5.80
CA PRO A 273 26.14 -17.96 6.90
C PRO A 273 27.06 -18.01 8.12
N PRO A 274 26.55 -17.82 9.35
CA PRO A 274 27.36 -17.88 10.55
C PRO A 274 28.13 -19.20 10.53
N GLN A 275 29.48 -19.09 10.58
CA GLN A 275 30.32 -20.26 10.65
C GLN A 275 29.93 -20.99 11.93
N THR A 276 29.22 -22.10 11.79
CA THR A 276 29.07 -23.04 12.89
C THR A 276 30.42 -23.54 13.25
N ASN A 277 30.96 -23.07 14.37
CA ASN A 277 32.23 -23.57 14.91
C ASN A 277 32.13 -25.08 15.06
N GLY A 278 32.72 -25.79 14.11
CA GLY A 278 32.71 -27.26 14.01
C GLY A 278 33.53 -27.97 15.09
N ASN A 279 33.82 -27.32 16.24
CA ASN A 279 34.53 -27.91 17.36
C ASN A 279 33.67 -28.80 18.29
N GLY A 280 32.32 -28.73 18.17
CA GLY A 280 31.44 -29.52 19.06
C GLY A 280 31.30 -31.01 18.67
N LEU A 281 31.58 -31.37 17.43
CA LEU A 281 31.42 -32.77 16.95
C LEU A 281 32.69 -33.59 17.11
N ARG A 282 33.90 -33.00 17.05
CA ARG A 282 35.16 -33.72 17.28
C ARG A 282 35.37 -34.07 18.74
N ASP A 283 34.93 -33.23 19.68
CA ASP A 283 35.06 -33.52 21.11
C ASP A 283 34.06 -34.58 21.62
N ARG A 284 32.91 -34.77 20.97
CA ARG A 284 32.01 -35.85 21.31
C ARG A 284 32.47 -37.22 20.82
N ALA A 285 33.10 -37.29 19.66
CA ALA A 285 33.66 -38.52 19.13
C ALA A 285 34.91 -38.97 19.94
N ALA A 286 35.74 -38.03 20.42
CA ALA A 286 36.92 -38.33 21.25
C ALA A 286 36.57 -38.82 22.66
N ARG A 287 35.39 -38.48 23.22
CA ARG A 287 34.93 -39.00 24.54
C ARG A 287 34.33 -40.41 24.46
N LEU A 288 33.73 -40.77 23.31
CA LEU A 288 33.18 -42.14 23.14
C LEU A 288 34.22 -43.22 22.85
N LEU A 289 35.42 -42.84 22.40
CA LEU A 289 36.51 -43.79 22.15
C LEU A 289 37.46 -44.03 23.36
N ARG A 290 37.19 -43.39 24.52
CA ARG A 290 38.00 -43.59 25.75
C ARG A 290 37.26 -44.39 26.84
N SER A 291 36.03 -44.87 26.54
CA SER A 291 35.22 -45.68 27.47
C SER A 291 34.82 -47.03 26.87
N ALA A 292 35.66 -47.60 25.97
CA ALA A 292 35.58 -48.96 25.51
C ALA A 292 36.91 -49.73 25.88
#